data_a4c663b47669b70e06dcdbbc95bcc06e
#
_entry.id   a4c663b47669b70e06dcdbbc95bcc06e
#
_cell.length_a   1.000
_cell.length_b   1.000
_cell.length_c   1.000
_cell.angle_alpha   90.00
_cell.angle_beta   90.00
_cell.angle_gamma   90.00
#
_symmetry.space_group_name_H-M   'P 1'
#
loop_
_entity.id
_entity.type
_entity.pdbx_description
1 polymer ?
#
loop_
_entity_poly.entity_id
_entity_poly.type
_entity_poly.pdbx_seq_one_letter_code
_entity_poly.pdbx_strand_id
1 'polypeptide(L)'
;MNNIGLVSTQYADQPFYMVLMGIDSSDERKSDGSGSSDEDFRSDSMILCRVDPKSKKVTMLSIHRDIEVDMGEHGTQKINAAHSLGGPELVVKAVSNLTGLDINHYAEINFDGFKAAVDSLGGVEMNVPMQIADPYAGYVPAGNVTLNGDMALALARSRHSYDDYGDGDKFRAANQRSLLSAIAKKALNSDVVTIANTVTSLAQYIKTDFGLNDMIGLLQLFKGINPDKDIYSAMTPTEGVYKDGGWYEQLDKTKFKKMIERMEQGLPPSEETVIDESTGAVLSSAGDGGSSSSSSSNSGSSKLSGSIAVRNGTTKEGKAAVASASLAALGFSTSVGNANSLDYTQTIVVYSEDSQKSTAEAIRDNLGCGQVIKNNGEYIFTSDYLVVVGTDYNG
;
A
#
# COMPACT_ATOMS: atom_id res chain seq x y z
N MET A 1 -16.62 -2.45 40.39
CA MET A 1 -16.62 -2.27 38.93
C MET A 1 -15.91 -0.95 38.64
N ASN A 2 -14.65 -0.98 38.35
CA ASN A 2 -13.88 0.23 38.08
C ASN A 2 -14.28 0.73 36.69
N ASN A 3 -14.88 1.89 36.65
CA ASN A 3 -15.10 2.68 35.45
C ASN A 3 -13.69 3.04 34.92
N ILE A 4 -13.20 2.24 33.96
CA ILE A 4 -12.01 2.59 33.17
C ILE A 4 -12.47 3.77 32.32
N GLY A 5 -11.89 4.94 32.61
CA GLY A 5 -12.32 6.24 32.16
C GLY A 5 -12.61 6.33 30.68
N LEU A 6 -13.71 6.97 30.37
CA LEU A 6 -14.14 7.34 29.04
C LEU A 6 -13.07 8.22 28.38
N VAL A 7 -12.84 7.98 27.09
CA VAL A 7 -12.10 8.85 26.16
C VAL A 7 -12.34 10.32 26.47
N SER A 8 -11.31 11.13 26.46
CA SER A 8 -11.48 12.57 26.44
C SER A 8 -12.47 12.92 25.32
N THR A 9 -13.54 13.61 25.66
CA THR A 9 -14.66 13.93 24.75
C THR A 9 -14.23 14.71 23.51
N GLN A 10 -13.03 15.30 23.52
CA GLN A 10 -12.53 16.09 22.38
C GLN A 10 -12.20 15.24 21.13
N TYR A 11 -11.93 13.94 21.29
CA TYR A 11 -11.63 13.06 20.15
C TYR A 11 -12.83 12.23 19.67
N ALA A 12 -13.94 12.25 20.38
CA ALA A 12 -15.07 11.37 20.11
C ALA A 12 -15.98 11.87 18.98
N ASP A 13 -16.04 13.18 18.75
CA ASP A 13 -17.10 13.80 17.94
C ASP A 13 -16.64 14.40 16.61
N GLN A 14 -15.35 14.59 16.43
CA GLN A 14 -14.79 15.22 15.23
C GLN A 14 -13.68 14.36 14.63
N PRO A 15 -13.60 14.28 13.31
CA PRO A 15 -12.46 13.67 12.66
C PRO A 15 -11.19 14.52 12.90
N PHE A 16 -10.05 13.84 13.01
CA PHE A 16 -8.75 14.47 13.17
C PHE A 16 -7.73 13.83 12.23
N TYR A 17 -6.62 14.53 12.01
CA TYR A 17 -5.51 14.05 11.20
C TYR A 17 -4.28 13.78 12.08
N MET A 18 -3.58 12.69 11.75
CA MET A 18 -2.32 12.34 12.38
C MET A 18 -1.32 11.77 11.39
N VAL A 19 -0.03 11.90 11.68
CA VAL A 19 1.04 11.25 10.92
C VAL A 19 1.59 10.09 11.72
N LEU A 20 1.56 8.90 11.11
CA LEU A 20 2.29 7.73 11.61
C LEU A 20 3.65 7.69 10.94
N MET A 21 4.71 7.53 11.74
CA MET A 21 6.10 7.49 11.28
C MET A 21 6.76 6.19 11.70
N GLY A 22 7.39 5.52 10.75
CA GLY A 22 8.31 4.42 11.01
C GLY A 22 9.75 4.90 10.86
N ILE A 23 10.54 4.79 11.94
CA ILE A 23 11.92 5.24 11.97
C ILE A 23 12.83 4.05 11.76
N ASP A 24 13.76 4.17 10.82
CA ASP A 24 14.74 3.13 10.47
C ASP A 24 15.87 3.08 11.52
N SER A 25 15.50 2.87 12.79
CA SER A 25 16.42 2.71 13.91
C SER A 25 16.09 1.48 14.74
N SER A 26 17.12 0.95 15.42
CA SER A 26 17.04 -0.10 16.42
C SER A 26 18.20 0.05 17.40
N ASP A 27 18.14 -0.65 18.53
CA ASP A 27 19.25 -0.63 19.49
C ASP A 27 20.54 -1.19 18.87
N GLU A 28 20.44 -2.15 17.97
CA GLU A 28 21.56 -2.67 17.20
C GLU A 28 22.20 -1.58 16.33
N ARG A 29 21.42 -0.83 15.55
CA ARG A 29 21.89 0.24 14.67
C ARG A 29 22.47 1.43 15.46
N LYS A 30 21.97 1.70 16.65
CA LYS A 30 22.56 2.72 17.53
C LYS A 30 23.91 2.26 18.06
N SER A 31 24.05 0.96 18.35
CA SER A 31 25.30 0.38 18.86
C SER A 31 26.40 0.24 17.82
N ASP A 32 26.07 0.12 16.52
CA ASP A 32 27.02 0.02 15.42
C ASP A 32 27.56 1.38 14.93
N GLY A 33 27.07 2.49 15.51
CA GLY A 33 27.48 3.84 15.20
C GLY A 33 26.75 4.49 14.03
N SER A 34 25.65 3.88 13.54
CA SER A 34 24.80 4.47 12.50
C SER A 34 24.04 5.71 12.96
N GLY A 35 23.89 5.88 14.28
CA GLY A 35 23.27 7.02 14.94
C GLY A 35 23.27 6.83 16.45
N SER A 36 23.11 7.88 17.24
CA SER A 36 23.12 7.84 18.70
C SER A 36 21.72 7.86 19.33
N SER A 37 20.73 8.35 18.58
CA SER A 37 19.33 8.46 18.99
C SER A 37 18.39 8.19 17.82
N ASP A 38 17.08 8.02 18.07
CA ASP A 38 16.08 7.89 16.98
C ASP A 38 16.01 9.16 16.11
N GLU A 39 16.39 10.31 16.64
CA GLU A 39 16.40 11.59 15.95
C GLU A 39 17.49 11.68 14.86
N ASP A 40 18.53 10.85 14.92
CA ASP A 40 19.58 10.80 13.89
C ASP A 40 19.13 10.06 12.61
N PHE A 41 18.01 9.33 12.68
CA PHE A 41 17.51 8.51 11.58
C PHE A 41 16.40 9.18 10.79
N ARG A 42 16.22 8.74 9.53
CA ARG A 42 15.15 9.22 8.67
C ARG A 42 13.85 8.48 8.91
N SER A 43 12.74 9.14 8.64
CA SER A 43 11.43 8.49 8.56
C SER A 43 11.22 7.89 7.17
N ASP A 44 11.47 6.59 7.04
CA ASP A 44 11.31 5.88 5.76
C ASP A 44 9.86 5.39 5.52
N SER A 45 9.01 5.50 6.51
CA SER A 45 7.56 5.27 6.40
C SER A 45 6.83 6.47 7.00
N MET A 46 5.99 7.10 6.18
CA MET A 46 5.12 8.20 6.59
C MET A 46 3.72 7.93 6.07
N ILE A 47 2.76 7.83 6.98
CA ILE A 47 1.36 7.57 6.65
C ILE A 47 0.51 8.66 7.28
N LEU A 48 -0.11 9.49 6.45
CA LEU A 48 -1.15 10.42 6.88
C LEU A 48 -2.42 9.64 7.15
N CYS A 49 -2.94 9.73 8.36
CA CYS A 49 -4.19 9.12 8.77
C CYS A 49 -5.26 10.18 9.02
N ARG A 50 -6.44 10.00 8.46
CA ARG A 50 -7.66 10.64 8.91
C ARG A 50 -8.43 9.63 9.76
N VAL A 51 -8.63 9.97 11.01
CA VAL A 51 -9.37 9.14 11.98
C VAL A 51 -10.72 9.81 12.23
N ASP A 52 -11.79 9.10 11.95
CA ASP A 52 -13.18 9.58 12.17
C ASP A 52 -13.87 8.69 13.19
N PRO A 53 -13.86 9.08 14.47
CA PRO A 53 -14.45 8.28 15.54
C PRO A 53 -15.97 8.13 15.42
N LYS A 54 -16.65 9.14 14.90
CA LYS A 54 -18.12 9.15 14.78
C LYS A 54 -18.60 8.17 13.73
N SER A 55 -17.98 8.15 12.55
CA SER A 55 -18.29 7.19 11.48
C SER A 55 -17.57 5.87 11.63
N LYS A 56 -16.63 5.77 12.57
CA LYS A 56 -15.73 4.64 12.80
C LYS A 56 -14.92 4.28 11.53
N LYS A 57 -14.42 5.28 10.84
CA LYS A 57 -13.62 5.10 9.63
C LYS A 57 -12.22 5.64 9.80
N VAL A 58 -11.27 4.94 9.18
CA VAL A 58 -9.87 5.34 9.14
C VAL A 58 -9.41 5.40 7.69
N THR A 59 -8.74 6.47 7.31
CA THR A 59 -8.12 6.59 6.00
C THR A 59 -6.62 6.66 6.16
N MET A 60 -5.86 5.86 5.43
CA MET A 60 -4.41 5.83 5.42
C MET A 60 -3.88 6.25 4.05
N LEU A 61 -3.11 7.31 3.99
CA LEU A 61 -2.43 7.76 2.77
C LEU A 61 -0.92 7.70 2.99
N SER A 62 -0.24 6.73 2.36
CA SER A 62 1.21 6.66 2.38
C SER A 62 1.81 7.80 1.58
N ILE A 63 2.73 8.54 2.20
CA ILE A 63 3.48 9.62 1.55
C ILE A 63 4.81 9.04 1.08
N HIS A 64 5.08 9.17 -0.23
CA HIS A 64 6.35 8.68 -0.76
C HIS A 64 7.52 9.49 -0.19
N ARG A 65 8.51 8.80 0.37
CA ARG A 65 9.62 9.38 1.12
C ARG A 65 10.53 10.29 0.31
N ASP A 66 10.58 10.11 -1.02
CA ASP A 66 11.45 10.83 -1.94
C ASP A 66 10.75 12.05 -2.61
N ILE A 67 9.54 12.42 -2.18
CA ILE A 67 8.88 13.65 -2.61
C ILE A 67 9.68 14.85 -2.10
N GLU A 68 9.94 15.81 -2.99
CA GLU A 68 10.55 17.07 -2.60
C GLU A 68 9.55 18.02 -1.96
N VAL A 69 9.95 18.58 -0.84
CA VAL A 69 9.19 19.58 -0.10
C VAL A 69 10.09 20.74 0.36
N ASP A 70 9.51 21.92 0.47
CA ASP A 70 10.17 23.07 1.08
C ASP A 70 10.11 22.92 2.61
N MET A 71 11.29 22.88 3.24
CA MET A 71 11.44 22.78 4.69
C MET A 71 11.88 24.10 5.34
N GLY A 72 11.59 25.22 4.69
CA GLY A 72 11.92 26.56 5.19
C GLY A 72 13.43 26.81 5.28
N GLU A 73 13.96 27.01 6.47
CA GLU A 73 15.41 27.25 6.70
C GLU A 73 16.34 26.11 6.27
N HIS A 74 15.81 24.89 6.14
CA HIS A 74 16.54 23.73 5.63
C HIS A 74 16.50 23.59 4.09
N GLY A 75 15.82 24.53 3.40
CA GLY A 75 15.68 24.51 1.94
C GLY A 75 14.78 23.39 1.42
N THR A 76 14.88 23.11 0.12
CA THR A 76 14.12 22.03 -0.52
C THR A 76 14.85 20.71 -0.37
N GLN A 77 14.21 19.71 0.25
CA GLN A 77 14.75 18.40 0.57
C GLN A 77 13.72 17.31 0.25
N LYS A 78 14.16 16.05 0.20
CA LYS A 78 13.26 14.90 0.25
C LYS A 78 12.54 14.89 1.60
N ILE A 79 11.23 14.61 1.60
CA ILE A 79 10.41 14.70 2.81
C ILE A 79 10.89 13.77 3.94
N ASN A 80 11.55 12.64 3.63
CA ASN A 80 12.09 11.75 4.65
C ASN A 80 13.24 12.35 5.47
N ALA A 81 13.90 13.40 4.96
CA ALA A 81 14.94 14.11 5.70
C ALA A 81 14.38 14.99 6.83
N ALA A 82 13.07 15.30 6.81
CA ALA A 82 12.45 16.16 7.82
C ALA A 82 12.69 15.63 9.23
N HIS A 83 12.64 14.30 9.44
CA HIS A 83 12.83 13.73 10.75
C HIS A 83 14.24 13.97 11.31
N SER A 84 15.28 13.70 10.53
CA SER A 84 16.67 13.93 10.95
C SER A 84 17.08 15.41 11.04
N LEU A 85 16.32 16.33 10.42
CA LEU A 85 16.57 17.77 10.45
C LEU A 85 15.85 18.48 11.58
N GLY A 86 14.67 18.01 12.00
CA GLY A 86 13.86 18.70 13.01
C GLY A 86 12.85 17.82 13.72
N GLY A 87 13.08 16.49 13.74
CA GLY A 87 12.25 15.54 14.46
C GLY A 87 10.81 15.43 13.94
N PRO A 88 9.92 14.84 14.76
CA PRO A 88 8.51 14.66 14.40
C PRO A 88 7.79 15.98 14.05
N GLU A 89 8.14 17.06 14.72
CA GLU A 89 7.52 18.37 14.51
C GLU A 89 7.74 18.88 13.07
N LEU A 90 8.96 18.72 12.54
CA LEU A 90 9.26 19.12 11.17
C LEU A 90 8.57 18.19 10.15
N VAL A 91 8.45 16.90 10.45
CA VAL A 91 7.68 15.96 9.61
C VAL A 91 6.22 16.38 9.55
N VAL A 92 5.58 16.63 10.69
CA VAL A 92 4.19 17.11 10.75
C VAL A 92 4.01 18.38 9.94
N LYS A 93 4.91 19.36 10.11
CA LYS A 93 4.88 20.62 9.36
C LYS A 93 5.05 20.40 7.86
N ALA A 94 5.99 19.53 7.44
CA ALA A 94 6.22 19.23 6.03
C ALA A 94 5.01 18.55 5.39
N VAL A 95 4.38 17.59 6.09
CA VAL A 95 3.17 16.91 5.62
C VAL A 95 1.97 17.88 5.59
N SER A 96 1.83 18.74 6.59
CA SER A 96 0.78 19.78 6.61
C SER A 96 0.93 20.73 5.43
N ASN A 97 2.15 21.22 5.14
CA ASN A 97 2.42 22.07 3.99
C ASN A 97 2.14 21.38 2.66
N LEU A 98 2.50 20.07 2.55
CA LEU A 98 2.28 19.29 1.34
C LEU A 98 0.80 19.06 1.05
N THR A 99 0.00 18.80 2.08
CA THR A 99 -1.41 18.41 1.97
C THR A 99 -2.38 19.57 2.09
N GLY A 100 -1.98 20.66 2.74
CA GLY A 100 -2.85 21.77 3.13
C GLY A 100 -3.77 21.47 4.33
N LEU A 101 -3.59 20.30 4.99
CA LEU A 101 -4.39 19.87 6.12
C LEU A 101 -3.79 20.33 7.45
N ASP A 102 -4.66 20.61 8.42
CA ASP A 102 -4.26 20.84 9.81
C ASP A 102 -4.06 19.49 10.51
N ILE A 103 -2.80 19.11 10.73
CA ILE A 103 -2.42 17.84 11.35
C ILE A 103 -2.27 18.03 12.85
N ASN A 104 -3.12 17.34 13.60
CA ASN A 104 -3.28 17.55 15.02
C ASN A 104 -2.35 16.68 15.87
N HIS A 105 -1.99 15.48 15.34
CA HIS A 105 -1.32 14.44 16.12
C HIS A 105 -0.26 13.71 15.32
N TYR A 106 0.64 13.05 16.04
CA TYR A 106 1.61 12.13 15.45
C TYR A 106 1.84 10.90 16.34
N ALA A 107 2.33 9.84 15.73
CA ALA A 107 2.92 8.70 16.43
C ALA A 107 4.13 8.20 15.65
N GLU A 108 5.21 7.95 16.36
CA GLU A 108 6.48 7.47 15.84
C GLU A 108 6.83 6.14 16.52
N ILE A 109 7.28 5.17 15.73
CA ILE A 109 7.73 3.88 16.22
C ILE A 109 9.01 3.45 15.50
N ASN A 110 9.97 2.93 16.25
CA ASN A 110 11.18 2.32 15.70
C ASN A 110 11.02 0.81 15.47
N PHE A 111 12.01 0.16 14.91
CA PHE A 111 11.97 -1.27 14.58
C PHE A 111 11.72 -2.16 15.79
N ASP A 112 12.36 -1.89 16.91
CA ASP A 112 12.21 -2.70 18.12
C ASP A 112 10.82 -2.57 18.72
N GLY A 113 10.29 -1.36 18.74
CA GLY A 113 8.92 -1.10 19.14
C GLY A 113 7.89 -1.77 18.22
N PHE A 114 8.13 -1.72 16.92
CA PHE A 114 7.23 -2.37 15.96
C PHE A 114 7.19 -3.89 16.16
N LYS A 115 8.35 -4.55 16.33
CA LYS A 115 8.39 -5.99 16.65
C LYS A 115 7.67 -6.30 17.96
N ALA A 116 7.97 -5.52 19.01
CA ALA A 116 7.33 -5.69 20.31
C ALA A 116 5.80 -5.52 20.24
N ALA A 117 5.30 -4.60 19.38
CA ALA A 117 3.86 -4.42 19.17
C ALA A 117 3.19 -5.69 18.65
N VAL A 118 3.76 -6.27 17.60
CA VAL A 118 3.24 -7.49 16.97
C VAL A 118 3.30 -8.68 17.94
N ASP A 119 4.42 -8.85 18.62
CA ASP A 119 4.63 -9.97 19.54
C ASP A 119 3.72 -9.88 20.79
N SER A 120 3.47 -8.66 21.31
CA SER A 120 2.57 -8.46 22.45
C SER A 120 1.10 -8.81 22.16
N LEU A 121 0.71 -8.75 20.89
CA LEU A 121 -0.60 -9.21 20.40
C LEU A 121 -0.67 -10.73 20.17
N GLY A 122 0.44 -11.46 20.40
CA GLY A 122 0.54 -12.89 20.11
C GLY A 122 0.70 -13.18 18.62
N GLY A 123 1.23 -12.23 17.87
CA GLY A 123 1.34 -12.28 16.41
C GLY A 123 0.10 -11.76 15.68
N VAL A 124 0.26 -11.53 14.38
CA VAL A 124 -0.78 -10.97 13.51
C VAL A 124 -1.06 -11.89 12.33
N GLU A 125 -2.30 -12.29 12.18
CA GLU A 125 -2.75 -13.13 11.08
C GLU A 125 -3.02 -12.27 9.85
N MET A 126 -2.38 -12.60 8.72
CA MET A 126 -2.70 -11.99 7.43
C MET A 126 -2.41 -12.95 6.26
N ASN A 127 -3.04 -12.68 5.14
CA ASN A 127 -2.68 -13.30 3.89
C ASN A 127 -1.52 -12.52 3.26
N VAL A 128 -0.37 -13.19 3.10
CA VAL A 128 0.81 -12.66 2.39
C VAL A 128 0.70 -13.12 0.94
N PRO A 129 0.42 -12.21 -0.01
CA PRO A 129 0.07 -12.63 -1.36
C PRO A 129 1.24 -13.25 -2.12
N MET A 130 2.46 -12.84 -1.82
CA MET A 130 3.70 -13.30 -2.45
C MET A 130 4.76 -13.58 -1.38
N GLN A 131 5.55 -14.64 -1.58
CA GLN A 131 6.69 -14.93 -0.70
C GLN A 131 7.67 -13.75 -0.69
N ILE A 132 8.09 -13.34 0.49
CA ILE A 132 9.16 -12.37 0.70
C ILE A 132 10.46 -13.13 0.93
N ALA A 133 11.47 -12.80 0.12
CA ALA A 133 12.83 -13.29 0.25
C ALA A 133 13.79 -12.14 -0.06
N ASP A 134 13.82 -11.15 0.84
CA ASP A 134 14.57 -9.91 0.68
C ASP A 134 15.89 -10.03 1.46
N PRO A 135 17.06 -9.88 0.81
CA PRO A 135 18.36 -10.06 1.45
C PRO A 135 18.63 -9.06 2.57
N TYR A 136 17.92 -7.93 2.59
CA TYR A 136 18.08 -6.86 3.59
C TYR A 136 16.94 -6.79 4.61
N ALA A 137 15.79 -7.36 4.27
CA ALA A 137 14.61 -7.34 5.15
C ALA A 137 14.34 -8.69 5.82
N GLY A 138 14.58 -9.81 5.13
CA GLY A 138 14.35 -11.15 5.65
C GLY A 138 13.37 -11.98 4.83
N TYR A 139 12.79 -13.00 5.47
CA TYR A 139 11.94 -13.99 4.83
C TYR A 139 10.54 -14.03 5.45
N VAL A 140 9.50 -14.08 4.59
CA VAL A 140 8.11 -14.32 4.98
C VAL A 140 7.47 -15.26 3.94
N PRO A 141 6.87 -16.39 4.33
CA PRO A 141 6.20 -17.28 3.38
C PRO A 141 4.91 -16.65 2.84
N ALA A 142 4.51 -17.04 1.63
CA ALA A 142 3.22 -16.67 1.06
C ALA A 142 2.06 -17.44 1.71
N GLY A 143 0.84 -16.93 1.57
CA GLY A 143 -0.40 -17.53 2.04
C GLY A 143 -0.86 -16.97 3.39
N ASN A 144 -1.73 -17.71 4.07
CA ASN A 144 -2.24 -17.33 5.39
C ASN A 144 -1.20 -17.64 6.46
N VAL A 145 -0.62 -16.59 7.04
CA VAL A 145 0.49 -16.68 7.99
C VAL A 145 0.17 -15.90 9.25
N THR A 146 0.57 -16.44 10.40
CA THR A 146 0.65 -15.66 11.65
C THR A 146 2.06 -15.08 11.74
N LEU A 147 2.17 -13.78 11.51
CA LEU A 147 3.44 -13.05 11.57
C LEU A 147 3.82 -12.79 13.01
N ASN A 148 5.03 -13.14 13.41
CA ASN A 148 5.68 -12.59 14.60
C ASN A 148 6.32 -11.23 14.29
N GLY A 149 6.93 -10.59 15.29
CA GLY A 149 7.54 -9.28 15.14
C GLY A 149 8.61 -9.22 14.04
N ASP A 150 9.47 -10.23 13.95
CA ASP A 150 10.54 -10.26 12.94
C ASP A 150 9.97 -10.45 11.52
N MET A 151 9.01 -11.34 11.34
CA MET A 151 8.34 -11.53 10.04
C MET A 151 7.55 -10.30 9.63
N ALA A 152 6.86 -9.65 10.56
CA ALA A 152 6.13 -8.42 10.31
C ALA A 152 7.07 -7.27 9.90
N LEU A 153 8.22 -7.14 10.58
CA LEU A 153 9.23 -6.17 10.22
C LEU A 153 9.85 -6.48 8.85
N ALA A 154 10.14 -7.74 8.56
CA ALA A 154 10.65 -8.17 7.25
C ALA A 154 9.67 -7.76 6.13
N LEU A 155 8.36 -8.03 6.30
CA LEU A 155 7.33 -7.62 5.35
C LEU A 155 7.23 -6.10 5.19
N ALA A 156 7.29 -5.35 6.31
CA ALA A 156 7.20 -3.88 6.32
C ALA A 156 8.42 -3.20 5.66
N ARG A 157 9.58 -3.88 5.60
CA ARG A 157 10.82 -3.35 5.03
C ARG A 157 11.12 -3.83 3.63
N SER A 158 10.51 -4.95 3.19
CA SER A 158 10.84 -5.59 1.93
C SER A 158 10.58 -4.68 0.73
N ARG A 159 11.60 -4.57 -0.11
CA ARG A 159 11.61 -3.86 -1.39
C ARG A 159 12.16 -4.74 -2.50
N HIS A 160 13.29 -5.41 -2.25
CA HIS A 160 14.02 -6.17 -3.25
C HIS A 160 13.33 -7.47 -3.68
N SER A 161 12.38 -7.97 -2.88
CA SER A 161 11.49 -9.05 -3.33
C SER A 161 10.57 -8.64 -4.49
N TYR A 162 10.51 -7.34 -4.79
CA TYR A 162 9.66 -6.76 -5.83
C TYR A 162 10.43 -6.19 -7.01
N ASP A 163 11.76 -6.37 -7.09
CA ASP A 163 12.62 -5.79 -8.13
C ASP A 163 12.17 -6.20 -9.56
N ASP A 164 11.63 -7.40 -9.72
CA ASP A 164 11.09 -7.89 -11.00
C ASP A 164 9.69 -7.33 -11.34
N TYR A 165 9.04 -6.63 -10.40
CA TYR A 165 7.66 -6.15 -10.53
C TYR A 165 7.54 -4.63 -10.61
N GLY A 166 8.65 -3.91 -10.57
CA GLY A 166 8.73 -2.46 -10.70
C GLY A 166 9.16 -1.74 -9.42
N ASP A 167 8.44 -0.68 -9.02
CA ASP A 167 8.81 0.14 -7.88
C ASP A 167 8.60 -0.60 -6.54
N GLY A 168 9.68 -1.08 -5.94
CA GLY A 168 9.67 -1.76 -4.65
C GLY A 168 9.16 -0.90 -3.49
N ASP A 169 9.29 0.42 -3.55
CA ASP A 169 8.76 1.34 -2.53
C ASP A 169 7.23 1.38 -2.52
N LYS A 170 6.61 1.29 -3.69
CA LYS A 170 5.14 1.19 -3.84
C LYS A 170 4.60 -0.06 -3.15
N PHE A 171 5.24 -1.21 -3.37
CA PHE A 171 4.84 -2.48 -2.75
C PHE A 171 5.13 -2.50 -1.25
N ARG A 172 6.27 -1.96 -0.81
CA ARG A 172 6.56 -1.77 0.62
C ARG A 172 5.48 -0.95 1.31
N ALA A 173 5.10 0.18 0.74
CA ALA A 173 4.04 1.02 1.29
C ALA A 173 2.68 0.29 1.32
N ALA A 174 2.36 -0.54 0.33
CA ALA A 174 1.16 -1.38 0.32
C ALA A 174 1.20 -2.43 1.45
N ASN A 175 2.33 -3.11 1.62
CA ASN A 175 2.53 -4.07 2.71
C ASN A 175 2.38 -3.40 4.09
N GLN A 176 2.95 -2.21 4.28
CA GLN A 176 2.83 -1.45 5.53
C GLN A 176 1.37 -1.14 5.87
N ARG A 177 0.57 -0.67 4.90
CA ARG A 177 -0.86 -0.39 5.11
C ARG A 177 -1.67 -1.67 5.40
N SER A 178 -1.42 -2.74 4.67
CA SER A 178 -2.08 -4.04 4.88
C SER A 178 -1.75 -4.61 6.26
N LEU A 179 -0.50 -4.49 6.67
CA LEU A 179 -0.02 -4.93 7.98
C LEU A 179 -0.62 -4.10 9.12
N LEU A 180 -0.69 -2.77 8.97
CA LEU A 180 -1.38 -1.90 9.95
C LEU A 180 -2.86 -2.25 10.08
N SER A 181 -3.54 -2.56 8.96
CA SER A 181 -4.94 -3.01 8.98
C SER A 181 -5.08 -4.35 9.72
N ALA A 182 -4.16 -5.28 9.52
CA ALA A 182 -4.16 -6.58 10.21
C ALA A 182 -3.84 -6.43 11.72
N ILE A 183 -2.90 -5.55 12.08
CA ILE A 183 -2.60 -5.20 13.49
C ILE A 183 -3.84 -4.57 14.15
N ALA A 184 -4.48 -3.62 13.48
CA ALA A 184 -5.72 -3.00 13.97
C ALA A 184 -6.82 -4.06 14.17
N LYS A 185 -7.02 -4.96 13.21
CA LYS A 185 -7.98 -6.07 13.31
C LYS A 185 -7.71 -6.95 14.52
N LYS A 186 -6.46 -7.31 14.76
CA LYS A 186 -6.06 -8.13 15.91
C LYS A 186 -6.28 -7.38 17.23
N ALA A 187 -5.83 -6.13 17.33
CA ALA A 187 -5.96 -5.30 18.53
C ALA A 187 -7.44 -5.07 18.89
N LEU A 188 -8.28 -4.70 17.92
CA LEU A 188 -9.70 -4.40 18.13
C LEU A 188 -10.55 -5.62 18.49
N ASN A 189 -10.10 -6.82 18.14
CA ASN A 189 -10.74 -8.09 18.53
C ASN A 189 -10.18 -8.64 19.85
N SER A 190 -9.16 -8.02 20.43
CA SER A 190 -8.60 -8.43 21.72
C SER A 190 -9.48 -7.92 22.89
N ASP A 191 -9.33 -8.54 24.05
CA ASP A 191 -9.97 -8.05 25.28
C ASP A 191 -9.28 -6.77 25.80
N VAL A 192 -9.99 -6.03 26.64
CA VAL A 192 -9.52 -4.73 27.16
C VAL A 192 -8.22 -4.85 27.96
N VAL A 193 -8.01 -5.98 28.64
CA VAL A 193 -6.79 -6.20 29.45
C VAL A 193 -5.60 -6.40 28.53
N THR A 194 -5.76 -7.21 27.47
CA THR A 194 -4.75 -7.42 26.44
C THR A 194 -4.40 -6.10 25.75
N ILE A 195 -5.38 -5.29 25.38
CA ILE A 195 -5.18 -3.96 24.79
C ILE A 195 -4.37 -3.07 25.74
N ALA A 196 -4.79 -2.95 27.01
CA ALA A 196 -4.12 -2.11 27.98
C ALA A 196 -2.66 -2.55 28.24
N ASN A 197 -2.42 -3.86 28.34
CA ASN A 197 -1.08 -4.41 28.51
C ASN A 197 -0.22 -4.14 27.27
N THR A 198 -0.76 -4.34 26.07
CA THR A 198 -0.06 -4.04 24.81
C THR A 198 0.33 -2.57 24.74
N VAL A 199 -0.62 -1.65 24.94
CA VAL A 199 -0.34 -0.20 24.91
C VAL A 199 0.69 0.20 25.98
N THR A 200 0.58 -0.36 27.19
CA THR A 200 1.53 -0.09 28.27
C THR A 200 2.94 -0.60 27.93
N SER A 201 3.05 -1.79 27.35
CA SER A 201 4.33 -2.37 26.93
C SER A 201 4.99 -1.57 25.80
N LEU A 202 4.17 -0.95 24.94
CA LEU A 202 4.63 -0.16 23.81
C LEU A 202 4.97 1.29 24.17
N ALA A 203 4.49 1.80 25.30
CA ALA A 203 4.66 3.20 25.67
C ALA A 203 6.14 3.67 25.70
N GLN A 204 7.08 2.75 25.90
CA GLN A 204 8.52 3.06 25.85
C GLN A 204 9.10 3.13 24.44
N TYR A 205 8.39 2.60 23.43
CA TYR A 205 8.83 2.53 22.03
C TYR A 205 8.08 3.49 21.11
N ILE A 206 6.95 4.03 21.57
CA ILE A 206 6.13 4.96 20.80
C ILE A 206 6.35 6.37 21.31
N LYS A 207 6.81 7.25 20.43
CA LYS A 207 6.84 8.69 20.68
C LYS A 207 5.60 9.31 20.06
N THR A 208 4.73 9.90 20.88
CA THR A 208 3.44 10.46 20.45
C THR A 208 3.00 11.56 21.41
N ASP A 209 2.13 12.43 20.91
CA ASP A 209 1.44 13.44 21.71
C ASP A 209 0.16 12.92 22.38
N PHE A 210 -0.28 11.68 22.08
CA PHE A 210 -1.40 11.05 22.76
C PHE A 210 -1.03 10.54 24.15
N GLY A 211 -1.90 10.79 25.12
CA GLY A 211 -1.83 10.13 26.41
C GLY A 211 -2.21 8.65 26.33
N LEU A 212 -1.74 7.86 27.30
CA LEU A 212 -2.06 6.43 27.39
C LEU A 212 -3.57 6.17 27.41
N ASN A 213 -4.30 6.98 28.16
CA ASN A 213 -5.78 6.86 28.25
C ASN A 213 -6.48 7.20 26.92
N ASP A 214 -5.94 8.15 26.17
CA ASP A 214 -6.48 8.52 24.87
C ASP A 214 -6.30 7.38 23.87
N MET A 215 -5.14 6.73 23.85
CA MET A 215 -4.87 5.57 23.00
C MET A 215 -5.81 4.40 23.33
N ILE A 216 -5.97 4.06 24.60
CA ILE A 216 -6.89 2.99 25.04
C ILE A 216 -8.34 3.35 24.67
N GLY A 217 -8.71 4.60 24.88
CA GLY A 217 -10.05 5.09 24.59
C GLY A 217 -10.35 5.07 23.08
N LEU A 218 -9.43 5.47 22.22
CA LEU A 218 -9.58 5.38 20.77
C LEU A 218 -9.78 3.92 20.33
N LEU A 219 -8.96 2.99 20.84
CA LEU A 219 -9.14 1.56 20.53
C LEU A 219 -10.50 1.03 20.96
N GLN A 220 -11.00 1.43 22.14
CA GLN A 220 -12.34 1.05 22.59
C GLN A 220 -13.44 1.63 21.69
N LEU A 221 -13.29 2.88 21.26
CA LEU A 221 -14.25 3.55 20.39
C LEU A 221 -14.36 2.86 19.02
N PHE A 222 -13.24 2.40 18.50
CA PHE A 222 -13.18 1.68 17.23
C PHE A 222 -13.51 0.17 17.34
N LYS A 223 -13.81 -0.32 18.54
CA LYS A 223 -14.21 -1.72 18.72
C LYS A 223 -15.39 -2.07 17.82
N GLY A 224 -15.26 -3.21 17.10
CA GLY A 224 -16.29 -3.72 16.21
C GLY A 224 -16.31 -3.12 14.80
N ILE A 225 -15.30 -2.30 14.43
CA ILE A 225 -15.13 -1.95 13.02
C ILE A 225 -14.74 -3.20 12.22
N ASN A 226 -15.07 -3.16 10.94
CA ASN A 226 -14.55 -4.13 9.96
C ASN A 226 -13.40 -3.47 9.17
N PRO A 227 -12.13 -3.81 9.47
CA PRO A 227 -11.00 -3.18 8.78
C PRO A 227 -11.05 -3.29 7.25
N ASP A 228 -11.63 -4.36 6.71
CA ASP A 228 -11.77 -4.56 5.27
C ASP A 228 -12.77 -3.57 4.62
N LYS A 229 -13.67 -2.97 5.41
CA LYS A 229 -14.72 -2.03 4.96
C LYS A 229 -14.55 -0.61 5.48
N ASP A 230 -13.94 -0.47 6.66
CA ASP A 230 -13.91 0.78 7.39
C ASP A 230 -12.51 1.42 7.39
N ILE A 231 -11.50 0.72 6.85
CA ILE A 231 -10.15 1.26 6.62
C ILE A 231 -9.94 1.47 5.13
N TYR A 232 -9.79 2.72 4.75
CA TYR A 232 -9.44 3.13 3.39
C TYR A 232 -7.94 3.33 3.29
N SER A 233 -7.36 3.03 2.15
CA SER A 233 -5.92 3.23 1.97
C SER A 233 -5.52 3.56 0.54
N ALA A 234 -4.47 4.37 0.38
CA ALA A 234 -3.83 4.64 -0.89
C ALA A 234 -2.39 5.12 -0.67
N MET A 235 -1.70 5.40 -1.76
CA MET A 235 -0.39 6.05 -1.77
C MET A 235 -0.46 7.35 -2.58
N THR A 236 0.38 8.33 -2.25
CA THR A 236 0.53 9.56 -3.04
C THR A 236 0.82 9.22 -4.50
N PRO A 237 0.12 9.87 -5.45
CA PRO A 237 0.33 9.64 -6.88
C PRO A 237 1.62 10.35 -7.32
N THR A 238 2.67 9.58 -7.56
CA THR A 238 4.00 10.09 -7.93
C THR A 238 4.54 9.38 -9.14
N GLU A 239 5.53 10.00 -9.77
CA GLU A 239 6.33 9.44 -10.85
C GLU A 239 7.82 9.66 -10.55
N GLY A 240 8.64 8.62 -10.72
CA GLY A 240 10.07 8.66 -10.48
C GLY A 240 10.79 9.54 -11.50
N VAL A 241 11.60 10.49 -11.01
CA VAL A 241 12.41 11.40 -11.84
C VAL A 241 13.85 11.38 -11.35
N TYR A 242 14.79 11.16 -12.28
CA TYR A 242 16.22 11.28 -12.00
C TYR A 242 16.70 12.69 -12.31
N LYS A 243 17.18 13.43 -11.29
CA LYS A 243 17.73 14.77 -11.43
C LYS A 243 18.83 15.03 -10.39
N ASP A 244 19.77 15.90 -10.71
CA ASP A 244 20.82 16.34 -9.79
C ASP A 244 21.62 15.18 -9.14
N GLY A 245 21.75 14.06 -9.87
CA GLY A 245 22.47 12.89 -9.37
C GLY A 245 21.70 11.98 -8.44
N GLY A 246 20.38 12.18 -8.27
CA GLY A 246 19.52 11.39 -7.40
C GLY A 246 18.14 11.08 -7.99
N TRP A 247 17.50 10.04 -7.47
CA TRP A 247 16.10 9.74 -7.75
C TRP A 247 15.18 10.53 -6.82
N TYR A 248 14.15 11.13 -7.38
CA TYR A 248 13.09 11.87 -6.70
C TYR A 248 11.73 11.39 -7.16
N GLU A 249 10.70 11.69 -6.38
CA GLU A 249 9.32 11.41 -6.73
C GLU A 249 8.55 12.70 -7.00
N GLN A 250 8.16 12.86 -8.25
CA GLN A 250 7.37 14.02 -8.67
C GLN A 250 5.89 13.75 -8.43
N LEU A 251 5.27 14.58 -7.60
CA LEU A 251 3.86 14.47 -7.25
C LEU A 251 2.95 14.90 -8.40
N ASP A 252 1.98 14.04 -8.79
CA ASP A 252 0.83 14.47 -9.61
C ASP A 252 -0.11 15.33 -8.77
N LYS A 253 0.10 16.64 -8.82
CA LYS A 253 -0.63 17.61 -7.99
C LYS A 253 -2.14 17.56 -8.22
N THR A 254 -2.60 17.22 -9.43
CA THR A 254 -4.02 17.18 -9.77
C THR A 254 -4.70 15.97 -9.13
N LYS A 255 -4.10 14.79 -9.27
CA LYS A 255 -4.63 13.58 -8.63
C LYS A 255 -4.52 13.68 -7.10
N PHE A 256 -3.39 14.17 -6.61
CA PHE A 256 -3.17 14.34 -5.18
C PHE A 256 -4.21 15.26 -4.53
N LYS A 257 -4.49 16.42 -5.16
CA LYS A 257 -5.53 17.35 -4.69
C LYS A 257 -6.89 16.65 -4.57
N LYS A 258 -7.29 15.88 -5.59
CA LYS A 258 -8.54 15.10 -5.53
C LYS A 258 -8.55 14.08 -4.38
N MET A 259 -7.42 13.41 -4.13
CA MET A 259 -7.30 12.47 -3.02
C MET A 259 -7.52 13.16 -1.67
N ILE A 260 -6.89 14.32 -1.46
CA ILE A 260 -7.05 15.10 -0.23
C ILE A 260 -8.50 15.59 -0.07
N GLU A 261 -9.11 16.16 -1.10
CA GLU A 261 -10.51 16.59 -1.09
C GLU A 261 -11.48 15.44 -0.73
N ARG A 262 -11.23 14.25 -1.24
CA ARG A 262 -12.01 13.04 -0.88
C ARG A 262 -11.81 12.64 0.58
N MET A 263 -10.56 12.68 1.07
CA MET A 263 -10.26 12.41 2.48
C MET A 263 -10.96 13.38 3.42
N GLU A 264 -10.98 14.69 3.11
CA GLU A 264 -11.71 15.69 3.91
C GLU A 264 -13.20 15.39 3.99
N GLN A 265 -13.80 14.89 2.91
CA GLN A 265 -15.21 14.47 2.86
C GLN A 265 -15.46 13.11 3.56
N GLY A 266 -14.44 12.45 4.08
CA GLY A 266 -14.54 11.12 4.68
C GLY A 266 -14.74 9.99 3.66
N LEU A 267 -14.43 10.25 2.40
CA LEU A 267 -14.47 9.28 1.31
C LEU A 267 -13.10 8.57 1.17
N PRO A 268 -13.07 7.37 0.57
CA PRO A 268 -11.80 6.72 0.21
C PRO A 268 -10.94 7.64 -0.68
N PRO A 269 -9.63 7.71 -0.47
CA PRO A 269 -8.75 8.54 -1.30
C PRO A 269 -8.66 8.05 -2.77
N SER A 270 -8.88 6.75 -2.98
CA SER A 270 -9.08 6.12 -4.30
C SER A 270 -10.55 5.78 -4.49
N GLU A 271 -11.04 5.88 -5.73
CA GLU A 271 -12.44 5.53 -6.07
C GLU A 271 -12.66 4.02 -6.06
N GLU A 272 -11.60 3.25 -6.29
CA GLU A 272 -11.64 1.80 -6.41
C GLU A 272 -10.55 1.15 -5.57
N THR A 273 -10.81 -0.09 -5.14
CA THR A 273 -9.77 -0.97 -4.61
C THR A 273 -8.92 -1.46 -5.77
N VAL A 274 -7.61 -1.22 -5.68
CA VAL A 274 -6.64 -1.65 -6.68
C VAL A 274 -5.73 -2.71 -6.08
N ILE A 275 -5.73 -3.89 -6.67
CA ILE A 275 -4.84 -5.00 -6.33
C ILE A 275 -3.86 -5.18 -7.50
N ASP A 276 -2.58 -5.23 -7.21
CA ASP A 276 -1.59 -5.56 -8.23
C ASP A 276 -1.69 -7.04 -8.61
N GLU A 277 -1.98 -7.31 -9.86
CA GLU A 277 -2.27 -8.67 -10.32
C GLU A 277 -1.06 -9.60 -10.29
N SER A 278 0.14 -9.05 -10.41
CA SER A 278 1.37 -9.84 -10.44
C SER A 278 1.83 -10.27 -9.04
N THR A 279 1.63 -9.39 -8.06
CA THR A 279 2.10 -9.59 -6.69
C THR A 279 0.96 -9.86 -5.70
N GLY A 280 -0.30 -9.59 -6.07
CA GLY A 280 -1.46 -9.63 -5.20
C GLY A 280 -1.48 -8.52 -4.12
N ALA A 281 -0.56 -7.56 -4.18
CA ALA A 281 -0.48 -6.48 -3.21
C ALA A 281 -1.65 -5.49 -3.36
N VAL A 282 -2.27 -5.09 -2.24
CA VAL A 282 -3.33 -4.08 -2.21
C VAL A 282 -2.72 -2.69 -2.29
N LEU A 283 -2.75 -2.08 -3.49
CA LEU A 283 -2.19 -0.76 -3.76
C LEU A 283 -3.07 0.37 -3.24
N SER A 284 -4.40 0.20 -3.32
CA SER A 284 -5.38 1.07 -2.67
C SER A 284 -6.59 0.25 -2.19
N SER A 285 -7.27 0.73 -1.15
CA SER A 285 -8.52 0.14 -0.66
C SER A 285 -9.59 1.22 -0.52
N ALA A 286 -10.72 0.99 -1.17
CA ALA A 286 -11.91 1.81 -1.09
C ALA A 286 -12.94 1.30 -0.05
N GLY A 287 -12.59 0.25 0.72
CA GLY A 287 -13.44 -0.31 1.77
C GLY A 287 -14.56 -1.23 1.25
N ASP A 288 -14.43 -1.75 0.05
CA ASP A 288 -15.39 -2.69 -0.57
C ASP A 288 -15.12 -4.16 -0.23
N GLY A 289 -14.18 -4.39 0.70
CA GLY A 289 -13.93 -5.72 1.29
C GLY A 289 -13.24 -6.70 0.36
N GLY A 290 -12.51 -6.21 -0.65
CA GLY A 290 -11.76 -7.07 -1.58
C GLY A 290 -12.63 -8.01 -2.43
N SER A 291 -13.95 -7.82 -2.41
CA SER A 291 -14.84 -8.46 -3.37
C SER A 291 -14.83 -7.61 -4.62
N SER A 292 -14.19 -8.09 -5.67
CA SER A 292 -14.37 -7.60 -7.02
C SER A 292 -15.84 -7.77 -7.45
N SER A 293 -16.70 -6.91 -6.88
CA SER A 293 -18.05 -6.76 -7.40
C SER A 293 -18.05 -5.60 -8.39
N SER A 294 -17.86 -5.92 -9.66
CA SER A 294 -18.24 -5.07 -10.77
C SER A 294 -19.72 -4.69 -10.63
N SER A 295 -19.99 -3.53 -10.03
CA SER A 295 -21.31 -2.91 -10.13
C SER A 295 -21.33 -2.03 -11.39
N SER A 296 -21.68 -2.65 -12.51
CA SER A 296 -22.10 -1.95 -13.70
C SER A 296 -23.43 -1.26 -13.45
N SER A 297 -23.46 0.07 -13.49
CA SER A 297 -24.67 0.82 -13.78
C SER A 297 -24.68 1.22 -15.27
N ASN A 298 -25.32 0.40 -16.02
CA ASN A 298 -26.20 0.57 -17.16
C ASN A 298 -26.03 1.76 -18.13
N SER A 299 -25.54 1.48 -19.35
CA SER A 299 -26.30 1.79 -20.58
C SER A 299 -25.59 1.20 -21.82
N GLY A 300 -26.24 0.32 -22.44
CA GLY A 300 -26.27 -0.17 -23.79
C GLY A 300 -25.06 -0.04 -24.71
N SER A 301 -24.16 -0.97 -24.63
CA SER A 301 -23.35 -1.56 -25.68
C SER A 301 -22.58 -2.71 -25.01
N SER A 302 -22.58 -3.91 -25.58
CA SER A 302 -21.89 -5.07 -25.00
C SER A 302 -20.37 -4.80 -24.95
N LYS A 303 -19.88 -4.11 -23.91
CA LYS A 303 -18.46 -4.00 -23.63
C LYS A 303 -17.97 -5.37 -23.15
N LEU A 304 -16.93 -5.86 -23.77
CA LEU A 304 -16.16 -6.98 -23.29
C LEU A 304 -15.57 -6.60 -21.91
N SER A 305 -15.61 -7.51 -20.95
CA SER A 305 -15.12 -7.26 -19.58
C SER A 305 -14.29 -8.44 -19.11
N GLY A 306 -13.35 -8.18 -18.21
CA GLY A 306 -12.42 -9.16 -17.64
C GLY A 306 -11.05 -8.56 -17.41
N SER A 307 -10.16 -9.32 -16.79
CA SER A 307 -8.77 -8.96 -16.54
C SER A 307 -7.83 -9.63 -17.55
N ILE A 308 -6.82 -8.88 -18.02
CA ILE A 308 -5.82 -9.39 -18.99
C ILE A 308 -4.42 -9.06 -18.49
N ALA A 309 -3.61 -10.10 -18.27
CA ALA A 309 -2.17 -9.92 -18.10
C ALA A 309 -1.51 -9.78 -19.47
N VAL A 310 -0.96 -8.60 -19.80
CA VAL A 310 -0.26 -8.34 -21.07
C VAL A 310 1.24 -8.38 -20.82
N ARG A 311 1.91 -9.30 -21.47
CA ARG A 311 3.36 -9.53 -21.29
C ARG A 311 4.12 -9.25 -22.59
N ASN A 312 5.24 -8.53 -22.49
CA ASN A 312 6.13 -8.32 -23.62
C ASN A 312 7.03 -9.54 -23.81
N GLY A 313 6.83 -10.27 -24.88
CA GLY A 313 7.67 -11.42 -25.28
C GLY A 313 8.72 -11.06 -26.33
N THR A 314 9.04 -9.76 -26.47
CA THR A 314 10.01 -9.29 -27.49
C THR A 314 11.10 -8.43 -26.85
N THR A 315 12.20 -8.23 -27.54
CA THR A 315 13.28 -7.32 -27.13
C THR A 315 12.95 -5.83 -27.34
N LYS A 316 11.80 -5.51 -27.97
CA LYS A 316 11.36 -4.12 -28.18
C LYS A 316 10.53 -3.64 -27.00
N GLU A 317 11.01 -2.60 -26.33
CA GLU A 317 10.29 -1.97 -25.24
C GLU A 317 8.94 -1.36 -25.70
N GLY A 318 7.98 -1.27 -24.79
CA GLY A 318 6.70 -0.60 -25.00
C GLY A 318 5.63 -1.43 -25.71
N LYS A 319 5.94 -2.54 -26.36
CA LYS A 319 4.98 -3.37 -27.11
C LYS A 319 3.78 -3.83 -26.26
N ALA A 320 4.03 -4.32 -25.07
CA ALA A 320 2.94 -4.73 -24.18
C ALA A 320 2.09 -3.53 -23.69
N ALA A 321 2.67 -2.35 -23.53
CA ALA A 321 1.94 -1.14 -23.13
C ALA A 321 0.98 -0.69 -24.24
N VAL A 322 1.41 -0.74 -25.50
CA VAL A 322 0.55 -0.42 -26.66
C VAL A 322 -0.60 -1.41 -26.79
N ALA A 323 -0.32 -2.72 -26.68
CA ALA A 323 -1.34 -3.76 -26.70
C ALA A 323 -2.33 -3.60 -25.52
N SER A 324 -1.82 -3.31 -24.33
CA SER A 324 -2.63 -3.04 -23.15
C SER A 324 -3.60 -1.86 -23.34
N ALA A 325 -3.13 -0.75 -23.90
CA ALA A 325 -3.96 0.42 -24.17
C ALA A 325 -5.11 0.10 -25.17
N SER A 326 -4.83 -0.69 -26.19
CA SER A 326 -5.85 -1.15 -27.15
C SER A 326 -6.92 -2.03 -26.49
N LEU A 327 -6.49 -2.95 -25.60
CA LEU A 327 -7.41 -3.84 -24.88
C LEU A 327 -8.21 -3.11 -23.79
N ALA A 328 -7.61 -2.15 -23.12
CA ALA A 328 -8.29 -1.29 -22.14
C ALA A 328 -9.42 -0.46 -22.82
N ALA A 329 -9.21 -0.03 -24.05
CA ALA A 329 -10.25 0.68 -24.84
C ALA A 329 -11.49 -0.18 -25.13
N LEU A 330 -11.35 -1.52 -25.14
CA LEU A 330 -12.47 -2.46 -25.25
C LEU A 330 -13.23 -2.67 -23.93
N GLY A 331 -12.68 -2.23 -22.81
CA GLY A 331 -13.28 -2.35 -21.49
C GLY A 331 -12.62 -3.38 -20.57
N PHE A 332 -11.49 -3.97 -20.97
CA PHE A 332 -10.73 -4.88 -20.11
C PHE A 332 -9.88 -4.13 -19.08
N SER A 333 -9.73 -4.71 -17.91
CA SER A 333 -8.69 -4.32 -16.94
C SER A 333 -7.38 -4.98 -17.35
N THR A 334 -6.32 -4.20 -17.57
CA THR A 334 -5.06 -4.72 -18.11
C THR A 334 -3.88 -4.46 -17.17
N SER A 335 -2.98 -5.45 -17.05
CA SER A 335 -1.68 -5.30 -16.39
C SER A 335 -0.54 -5.56 -17.38
N VAL A 336 0.54 -4.78 -17.29
CA VAL A 336 1.66 -4.83 -18.23
C VAL A 336 2.92 -5.35 -17.54
N GLY A 337 3.68 -6.20 -18.23
CA GLY A 337 4.95 -6.73 -17.75
C GLY A 337 5.75 -7.39 -18.88
N ASN A 338 6.85 -8.04 -18.54
CA ASN A 338 7.62 -8.86 -19.46
C ASN A 338 7.22 -10.33 -19.35
N ALA A 339 7.32 -11.07 -20.43
CA ALA A 339 7.23 -12.52 -20.43
C ALA A 339 8.50 -13.14 -19.86
N ASN A 340 8.44 -14.42 -19.53
CA ASN A 340 9.59 -15.21 -19.07
C ASN A 340 10.67 -15.41 -20.13
N SER A 341 10.34 -15.13 -21.40
CA SER A 341 11.30 -15.09 -22.53
C SER A 341 10.97 -13.92 -23.44
N LEU A 342 11.96 -13.40 -24.16
CA LEU A 342 11.83 -12.27 -25.08
C LEU A 342 11.98 -12.68 -26.56
N ASP A 343 11.78 -13.95 -26.89
CA ASP A 343 11.93 -14.56 -28.19
C ASP A 343 10.60 -15.03 -28.84
N TYR A 344 9.49 -14.56 -28.30
CA TYR A 344 8.18 -14.86 -28.88
C TYR A 344 8.01 -14.26 -30.28
N THR A 345 7.93 -15.13 -31.27
CA THR A 345 7.70 -14.73 -32.67
C THR A 345 6.25 -14.47 -32.99
N GLN A 346 5.35 -15.08 -32.23
CA GLN A 346 3.90 -14.98 -32.39
C GLN A 346 3.25 -14.53 -31.09
N THR A 347 2.32 -13.59 -31.19
CA THR A 347 1.46 -13.18 -30.09
C THR A 347 0.53 -14.33 -29.73
N ILE A 348 0.36 -14.58 -28.42
CA ILE A 348 -0.55 -15.60 -27.92
C ILE A 348 -1.57 -14.99 -26.97
N VAL A 349 -2.82 -15.47 -27.08
CA VAL A 349 -3.90 -15.15 -26.14
C VAL A 349 -4.31 -16.44 -25.46
N VAL A 350 -4.06 -16.54 -24.17
CA VAL A 350 -4.29 -17.74 -23.36
C VAL A 350 -5.52 -17.56 -22.49
N TYR A 351 -6.39 -18.58 -22.46
CA TYR A 351 -7.58 -18.63 -21.61
C TYR A 351 -7.66 -19.99 -20.89
N SER A 352 -8.38 -20.06 -19.76
CA SER A 352 -8.46 -21.29 -18.94
C SER A 352 -9.75 -22.05 -19.14
N GLU A 353 -10.89 -21.40 -19.20
CA GLU A 353 -12.22 -22.02 -19.25
C GLU A 353 -12.85 -21.93 -20.65
N ASP A 354 -13.56 -22.97 -21.09
CA ASP A 354 -14.18 -23.01 -22.41
C ASP A 354 -15.16 -21.85 -22.68
N SER A 355 -15.79 -21.33 -21.63
CA SER A 355 -16.65 -20.14 -21.68
C SER A 355 -15.90 -18.86 -22.07
N GLN A 356 -14.59 -18.82 -21.91
CA GLN A 356 -13.74 -17.65 -22.18
C GLN A 356 -13.23 -17.62 -23.63
N LYS A 357 -13.40 -18.73 -24.40
CA LYS A 357 -12.83 -18.87 -25.72
C LYS A 357 -13.26 -17.77 -26.71
N SER A 358 -14.54 -17.42 -26.74
CA SER A 358 -15.05 -16.38 -27.64
C SER A 358 -14.49 -14.99 -27.32
N THR A 359 -14.29 -14.70 -26.06
CA THR A 359 -13.65 -13.45 -25.62
C THR A 359 -12.17 -13.44 -25.94
N ALA A 360 -11.46 -14.56 -25.77
CA ALA A 360 -10.05 -14.68 -26.16
C ALA A 360 -9.85 -14.50 -27.68
N GLU A 361 -10.82 -14.99 -28.50
CA GLU A 361 -10.84 -14.74 -29.96
C GLU A 361 -11.05 -13.26 -30.28
N ALA A 362 -11.94 -12.58 -29.58
CA ALA A 362 -12.15 -11.13 -29.72
C ALA A 362 -10.92 -10.30 -29.31
N ILE A 363 -10.18 -10.72 -28.27
CA ILE A 363 -8.90 -10.12 -27.85
C ILE A 363 -7.87 -10.25 -28.97
N ARG A 364 -7.69 -11.44 -29.54
CA ARG A 364 -6.79 -11.67 -30.68
C ARG A 364 -7.17 -10.81 -31.88
N ASP A 365 -8.47 -10.76 -32.22
CA ASP A 365 -8.96 -10.00 -33.36
C ASP A 365 -8.74 -8.49 -33.21
N ASN A 366 -8.86 -7.96 -32.00
CA ASN A 366 -8.49 -6.57 -31.69
C ASN A 366 -7.00 -6.31 -31.86
N LEU A 367 -6.14 -7.24 -31.46
CA LEU A 367 -4.70 -7.10 -31.63
C LEU A 367 -4.26 -7.28 -33.11
N GLY A 368 -5.12 -7.84 -33.96
CA GLY A 368 -4.88 -8.05 -35.38
C GLY A 368 -3.82 -9.11 -35.71
N CYS A 369 -3.34 -9.87 -34.71
CA CYS A 369 -2.32 -10.91 -34.87
C CYS A 369 -2.43 -11.97 -33.77
N GLY A 370 -1.65 -13.03 -33.90
CA GLY A 370 -1.47 -14.03 -32.86
C GLY A 370 -2.45 -15.19 -32.93
N GLN A 371 -2.39 -16.06 -31.93
CA GLN A 371 -3.24 -17.26 -31.81
C GLN A 371 -3.87 -17.35 -30.40
N VAL A 372 -5.01 -18.05 -30.37
CA VAL A 372 -5.74 -18.31 -29.11
C VAL A 372 -5.40 -19.72 -28.62
N ILE A 373 -4.99 -19.85 -27.36
CA ILE A 373 -4.54 -21.11 -26.75
C ILE A 373 -5.35 -21.37 -25.48
N LYS A 374 -5.88 -22.58 -25.35
CA LYS A 374 -6.43 -23.03 -24.06
C LYS A 374 -5.30 -23.44 -23.13
N ASN A 375 -5.28 -22.90 -21.93
CA ASN A 375 -4.29 -23.24 -20.92
C ASN A 375 -4.49 -24.69 -20.41
N ASN A 376 -3.53 -25.53 -20.65
CA ASN A 376 -3.50 -26.92 -20.14
C ASN A 376 -2.51 -27.05 -18.95
N GLY A 377 -2.23 -25.93 -18.23
CA GLY A 377 -1.32 -25.88 -17.12
C GLY A 377 0.11 -25.45 -17.49
N GLU A 378 0.34 -25.06 -18.75
CA GLU A 378 1.66 -24.58 -19.21
C GLU A 378 1.93 -23.12 -18.85
N TYR A 379 0.86 -22.33 -18.67
CA TYR A 379 0.95 -20.89 -18.35
C TYR A 379 0.39 -20.65 -16.95
N ILE A 380 1.16 -19.95 -16.12
CA ILE A 380 0.74 -19.56 -14.77
C ILE A 380 0.36 -18.08 -14.83
N PHE A 381 -0.92 -17.78 -14.61
CA PHE A 381 -1.47 -16.43 -14.51
C PHE A 381 -2.74 -16.44 -13.66
N THR A 382 -3.10 -15.29 -13.09
CA THR A 382 -4.26 -15.12 -12.20
C THR A 382 -5.38 -14.29 -12.80
N SER A 383 -5.10 -13.59 -13.91
CA SER A 383 -6.09 -12.85 -14.69
C SER A 383 -7.01 -13.81 -15.45
N ASP A 384 -8.12 -13.29 -16.01
CA ASP A 384 -9.02 -14.09 -16.84
C ASP A 384 -8.35 -14.55 -18.15
N TYR A 385 -7.43 -13.70 -18.67
CA TYR A 385 -6.67 -13.97 -19.89
C TYR A 385 -5.20 -13.57 -19.72
N LEU A 386 -4.31 -14.27 -20.41
CA LEU A 386 -2.92 -13.87 -20.59
C LEU A 386 -2.69 -13.56 -22.06
N VAL A 387 -2.08 -12.41 -22.35
CA VAL A 387 -1.60 -12.04 -23.68
C VAL A 387 -0.08 -11.92 -23.62
N VAL A 388 0.63 -12.73 -24.39
CA VAL A 388 2.07 -12.55 -24.60
C VAL A 388 2.29 -11.98 -26.00
N VAL A 389 2.79 -10.76 -26.07
CA VAL A 389 3.00 -10.03 -27.32
C VAL A 389 4.27 -10.53 -27.99
N GLY A 390 4.13 -11.02 -29.21
CA GLY A 390 5.22 -11.48 -30.04
C GLY A 390 5.73 -10.44 -31.06
N THR A 391 6.68 -10.83 -31.90
CA THR A 391 7.25 -9.93 -32.94
C THR A 391 6.29 -9.65 -34.07
N ASP A 392 5.22 -10.45 -34.24
CA ASP A 392 4.14 -10.28 -35.20
C ASP A 392 3.19 -9.13 -34.87
N TYR A 393 3.18 -8.61 -33.64
CA TYR A 393 2.39 -7.46 -33.25
C TYR A 393 3.03 -6.16 -33.76
N ASN A 394 2.31 -5.39 -34.58
CA ASN A 394 2.79 -4.17 -35.22
C ASN A 394 2.14 -2.88 -34.68
N GLY A 395 1.37 -2.98 -33.57
CA GLY A 395 0.71 -1.85 -32.96
C GLY A 395 1.66 -0.88 -32.28
#